data_cc8be3b7f6be70591fb63392de642e74
#
_entry.id   cc8be3b7f6be70591fb63392de642e74
#
_cell.length_a   1.000
_cell.length_b   1.000
_cell.length_c   1.000
_cell.angle_alpha   90.00
_cell.angle_beta   90.00
_cell.angle_gamma   90.00
#
_symmetry.space_group_name_H-M   'P 1'
#
loop_
_entity.id
_entity.type
_entity.pdbx_description
1 polymer ?
#
loop_
_entity_poly.entity_id
_entity_poly.type
_entity_poly.pdbx_seq_one_letter_code
_entity_poly.pdbx_strand_id
1 'polypeptide(L)'
;MHLVPGSGSTTELTAMLTVARPSVDVPSHGGEGTPGVPSSAPARAPSSAPAFATVRSYFLAGAEHLITGLDHVLFVLGLLLLLRRPAPIARAVTAFTVAHSITLALTVLGAVRLPPAPVEAAIALSVLFLAREILRPRDHTTLLSRRPWVAAFAFGLLHGLGFAGGLASFHLAREGLALALLGFNLGLEAAQLGLILVALAVARPLARLALRKPAWTLRAPAYSLGAAAAFWVFQRVAAFWSS
;
A
#
# COMPACT_ATOMS: atom_id res chain seq x y z
N MET A 1 -9.88 47.13 -33.61
CA MET A 1 -10.88 46.09 -33.35
C MET A 1 -10.23 45.08 -32.47
N HIS A 2 -10.40 45.21 -31.13
CA HIS A 2 -9.78 44.38 -30.09
C HIS A 2 -10.66 43.17 -29.84
N LEU A 3 -10.08 41.97 -29.93
CA LEU A 3 -10.70 40.75 -29.44
C LEU A 3 -9.87 40.23 -28.26
N VAL A 4 -10.51 40.19 -27.10
CA VAL A 4 -10.02 39.63 -25.84
C VAL A 4 -10.30 38.12 -25.85
N PRO A 5 -9.36 37.24 -25.52
CA PRO A 5 -9.68 35.81 -25.27
C PRO A 5 -10.16 35.62 -23.85
N GLY A 6 -11.30 34.91 -23.72
CA GLY A 6 -11.95 34.58 -22.48
C GLY A 6 -11.15 33.55 -21.63
N SER A 7 -11.14 33.84 -20.36
CA SER A 7 -10.64 32.94 -19.29
C SER A 7 -11.60 31.77 -19.07
N GLY A 8 -11.21 30.56 -19.48
CA GLY A 8 -11.89 29.30 -19.12
C GLY A 8 -11.28 28.74 -17.85
N SER A 9 -12.13 28.58 -16.86
CA SER A 9 -11.90 28.18 -15.49
C SER A 9 -11.32 26.77 -15.33
N THR A 10 -10.12 26.68 -14.74
CA THR A 10 -9.50 25.47 -14.19
C THR A 10 -9.75 25.35 -12.67
N THR A 11 -10.99 25.48 -12.21
CA THR A 11 -11.28 25.57 -10.78
C THR A 11 -12.24 24.49 -10.25
N GLU A 12 -12.46 23.39 -10.95
CA GLU A 12 -13.43 22.39 -10.51
C GLU A 12 -12.90 21.02 -10.06
N LEU A 13 -11.58 20.81 -9.95
CA LEU A 13 -11.05 19.50 -9.53
C LEU A 13 -10.37 19.49 -8.16
N THR A 14 -10.40 20.60 -7.41
CA THR A 14 -9.75 20.66 -6.07
C THR A 14 -10.74 20.63 -4.89
N ALA A 15 -12.01 20.43 -5.14
CA ALA A 15 -13.08 20.61 -4.12
C ALA A 15 -13.51 19.32 -3.38
N MET A 16 -12.78 18.21 -3.47
CA MET A 16 -13.21 16.94 -2.81
C MET A 16 -12.32 16.41 -1.69
N LEU A 17 -11.42 17.20 -1.11
CA LEU A 17 -10.57 16.73 0.02
C LEU A 17 -10.43 17.75 1.15
N THR A 18 -11.48 18.54 1.42
CA THR A 18 -11.51 19.35 2.64
C THR A 18 -12.51 18.74 3.62
N VAL A 19 -12.01 17.87 4.50
CA VAL A 19 -12.74 17.44 5.68
C VAL A 19 -12.89 18.65 6.59
N ALA A 20 -14.12 19.15 6.70
CA ALA A 20 -14.50 20.25 7.57
C ALA A 20 -14.15 19.91 9.03
N ARG A 21 -13.29 20.69 9.66
CA ARG A 21 -13.13 20.71 11.12
C ARG A 21 -14.32 21.48 11.70
N PRO A 22 -15.09 20.90 12.63
CA PRO A 22 -16.08 21.66 13.36
C PRO A 22 -15.35 22.64 14.32
N SER A 23 -15.57 23.94 14.12
CA SER A 23 -15.22 24.98 15.08
C SER A 23 -16.13 24.88 16.28
N VAL A 24 -15.56 24.64 17.45
CA VAL A 24 -16.30 24.71 18.73
C VAL A 24 -16.22 26.15 19.22
N ASP A 25 -17.30 26.89 19.11
CA ASP A 25 -17.47 28.16 19.76
C ASP A 25 -17.64 27.96 21.29
N VAL A 26 -16.70 28.53 22.04
CA VAL A 26 -16.78 28.59 23.52
C VAL A 26 -17.43 29.91 23.93
N PRO A 27 -18.63 29.91 24.47
CA PRO A 27 -19.20 31.13 25.05
C PRO A 27 -18.61 31.35 26.46
N SER A 28 -17.99 32.51 26.66
CA SER A 28 -17.58 33.03 27.95
C SER A 28 -18.80 33.62 28.69
N HIS A 29 -19.23 33.01 29.78
CA HIS A 29 -20.08 33.68 30.77
C HIS A 29 -19.56 33.37 32.17
N GLY A 30 -19.29 34.47 32.91
CA GLY A 30 -18.94 34.43 34.30
C GLY A 30 -20.19 34.32 35.19
N GLY A 31 -20.01 33.92 36.45
CA GLY A 31 -20.97 34.15 37.52
C GLY A 31 -21.26 32.94 38.40
N GLU A 32 -20.63 32.89 39.55
CA GLU A 32 -21.07 32.49 40.92
C GLU A 32 -22.17 31.41 41.05
N GLY A 33 -21.85 30.39 41.82
CA GLY A 33 -22.86 29.51 42.44
C GLY A 33 -22.37 28.07 42.61
N THR A 34 -21.68 27.78 43.70
CA THR A 34 -21.50 26.41 44.18
C THR A 34 -22.81 25.82 44.65
N PRO A 35 -23.27 24.70 44.10
CA PRO A 35 -23.67 23.57 44.91
C PRO A 35 -23.24 22.21 44.34
N GLY A 36 -22.77 21.34 45.25
CA GLY A 36 -22.91 19.89 45.21
C GLY A 36 -22.38 19.18 43.97
N VAL A 37 -21.11 18.79 43.96
CA VAL A 37 -20.52 17.84 42.98
C VAL A 37 -21.21 16.48 43.19
N PRO A 38 -22.03 15.98 42.25
CA PRO A 38 -22.35 14.58 42.24
C PRO A 38 -21.09 13.84 41.82
N SER A 39 -20.62 12.93 42.68
CA SER A 39 -19.55 11.95 42.34
C SER A 39 -19.87 11.26 41.02
N SER A 40 -19.32 11.78 39.92
CA SER A 40 -19.38 11.10 38.64
C SER A 40 -18.53 9.84 38.78
N ALA A 41 -19.20 8.68 38.79
CA ALA A 41 -18.55 7.40 38.59
C ALA A 41 -17.53 7.51 37.40
N PRO A 42 -16.37 6.90 37.50
CA PRO A 42 -15.40 6.98 36.41
C PRO A 42 -16.07 6.50 35.13
N ALA A 43 -16.02 7.35 34.09
CA ALA A 43 -16.52 7.03 32.79
C ALA A 43 -15.91 5.68 32.37
N ARG A 44 -16.78 4.70 32.19
CA ARG A 44 -16.40 3.34 31.77
C ARG A 44 -15.57 3.49 30.52
N ALA A 45 -14.31 3.12 30.60
CA ALA A 45 -13.42 3.05 29.41
C ALA A 45 -14.19 2.31 28.29
N PRO A 46 -14.13 2.77 27.03
CA PRO A 46 -14.86 2.12 25.96
C PRO A 46 -14.49 0.65 25.96
N SER A 47 -15.52 -0.22 26.06
CA SER A 47 -15.35 -1.67 26.07
C SER A 47 -14.49 -2.06 24.87
N SER A 48 -13.36 -2.73 25.10
CA SER A 48 -12.48 -3.25 24.04
C SER A 48 -13.34 -4.03 23.05
N ALA A 49 -13.31 -3.63 21.79
CA ALA A 49 -14.01 -4.34 20.73
C ALA A 49 -13.61 -5.82 20.79
N PRO A 50 -14.54 -6.78 20.61
CA PRO A 50 -14.20 -8.18 20.67
C PRO A 50 -13.06 -8.50 19.68
N ALA A 51 -12.09 -9.30 20.09
CA ALA A 51 -10.89 -9.62 19.33
C ALA A 51 -11.19 -9.99 17.86
N PHE A 52 -12.29 -10.70 17.62
CA PHE A 52 -12.74 -11.04 16.27
C PHE A 52 -13.13 -9.81 15.44
N ALA A 53 -13.80 -8.83 16.01
CA ALA A 53 -14.17 -7.60 15.30
C ALA A 53 -12.92 -6.80 14.91
N THR A 54 -11.93 -6.73 15.80
CA THR A 54 -10.63 -6.11 15.51
C THR A 54 -9.93 -6.83 14.34
N VAL A 55 -9.75 -8.14 14.42
CA VAL A 55 -9.10 -8.93 13.36
C VAL A 55 -9.82 -8.75 12.03
N ARG A 56 -11.16 -8.82 12.00
CA ARG A 56 -11.95 -8.63 10.79
C ARG A 56 -11.78 -7.24 10.18
N SER A 57 -11.83 -6.19 10.98
CA SER A 57 -11.68 -4.82 10.50
C SER A 57 -10.31 -4.59 9.87
N TYR A 58 -9.24 -5.06 10.52
CA TYR A 58 -7.89 -4.95 9.99
C TYR A 58 -7.62 -5.88 8.83
N PHE A 59 -8.25 -7.04 8.76
CA PHE A 59 -8.21 -7.91 7.58
C PHE A 59 -8.75 -7.19 6.34
N LEU A 60 -9.90 -6.54 6.46
CA LEU A 60 -10.46 -5.76 5.36
C LEU A 60 -9.56 -4.57 4.99
N ALA A 61 -9.00 -3.87 5.99
CA ALA A 61 -8.06 -2.77 5.75
C ALA A 61 -6.78 -3.24 5.04
N GLY A 62 -6.25 -4.42 5.38
CA GLY A 62 -5.09 -5.01 4.69
C GLY A 62 -5.40 -5.40 3.24
N ALA A 63 -6.59 -5.95 2.99
CA ALA A 63 -7.04 -6.27 1.64
C ALA A 63 -7.25 -4.99 0.80
N GLU A 64 -7.87 -3.97 1.37
CA GLU A 64 -8.05 -2.65 0.74
C GLU A 64 -6.72 -1.99 0.44
N HIS A 65 -5.76 -2.02 1.37
CA HIS A 65 -4.41 -1.50 1.20
C HIS A 65 -3.71 -2.11 -0.02
N LEU A 66 -3.84 -3.42 -0.24
CA LEU A 66 -3.29 -4.05 -1.43
C LEU A 66 -3.95 -3.53 -2.71
N ILE A 67 -5.28 -3.50 -2.74
CA ILE A 67 -6.04 -3.18 -3.96
C ILE A 67 -5.85 -1.71 -4.35
N THR A 68 -5.77 -0.81 -3.37
CA THR A 68 -5.56 0.63 -3.58
C THR A 68 -4.10 0.99 -3.79
N GLY A 69 -3.16 0.19 -3.25
CA GLY A 69 -1.72 0.35 -3.42
C GLY A 69 -1.26 -0.18 -4.78
N LEU A 70 -1.24 0.70 -5.80
CA LEU A 70 -0.86 0.32 -7.18
C LEU A 70 0.54 -0.30 -7.27
N ASP A 71 1.47 0.11 -6.42
CA ASP A 71 2.81 -0.46 -6.30
C ASP A 71 2.77 -1.94 -5.86
N HIS A 72 1.91 -2.29 -4.90
CA HIS A 72 1.68 -3.68 -4.49
C HIS A 72 1.04 -4.51 -5.62
N VAL A 73 -0.01 -3.97 -6.26
CA VAL A 73 -0.68 -4.64 -7.38
C VAL A 73 0.30 -4.91 -8.51
N LEU A 74 1.07 -3.89 -8.92
CA LEU A 74 2.06 -4.02 -9.99
C LEU A 74 3.20 -4.96 -9.61
N PHE A 75 3.62 -4.97 -8.34
CA PHE A 75 4.62 -5.90 -7.85
C PHE A 75 4.14 -7.36 -7.96
N VAL A 76 2.92 -7.67 -7.49
CA VAL A 76 2.32 -9.02 -7.60
C VAL A 76 2.16 -9.45 -9.05
N LEU A 77 1.66 -8.57 -9.93
CA LEU A 77 1.53 -8.85 -11.36
C LEU A 77 2.90 -9.05 -12.02
N GLY A 78 3.90 -8.27 -11.63
CA GLY A 78 5.28 -8.43 -12.07
C GLY A 78 5.88 -9.78 -11.66
N LEU A 79 5.66 -10.21 -10.40
CA LEU A 79 6.05 -11.56 -9.95
C LEU A 79 5.38 -12.67 -10.77
N LEU A 80 4.10 -12.48 -11.11
CA LEU A 80 3.37 -13.44 -11.94
C LEU A 80 3.93 -13.53 -13.37
N LEU A 81 4.36 -12.40 -13.95
CA LEU A 81 5.01 -12.38 -15.26
C LEU A 81 6.40 -13.04 -15.24
N LEU A 82 7.13 -12.86 -14.13
CA LEU A 82 8.48 -13.42 -13.95
C LEU A 82 8.45 -14.93 -13.66
N LEU A 83 7.60 -15.34 -12.68
CA LEU A 83 7.65 -16.65 -12.01
C LEU A 83 6.60 -17.60 -12.58
N ARG A 84 6.33 -17.91 -13.61
CA ARG A 84 5.35 -18.76 -14.29
C ARG A 84 4.82 -20.00 -13.53
N ARG A 85 5.38 -20.34 -12.35
CA ARG A 85 5.01 -21.51 -11.52
C ARG A 85 4.34 -21.07 -10.22
N PRO A 86 3.26 -21.72 -9.75
CA PRO A 86 2.51 -21.27 -8.57
C PRO A 86 3.31 -21.36 -7.27
N ALA A 87 4.09 -22.42 -7.06
CA ALA A 87 4.83 -22.61 -5.80
C ALA A 87 5.92 -21.55 -5.55
N PRO A 88 6.77 -21.16 -6.54
CA PRO A 88 7.67 -20.02 -6.38
C PRO A 88 6.95 -18.69 -6.15
N ILE A 89 5.79 -18.47 -6.79
CA ILE A 89 4.99 -17.25 -6.61
C ILE A 89 4.47 -17.20 -5.16
N ALA A 90 3.83 -18.26 -4.67
CA ALA A 90 3.33 -18.32 -3.31
C ALA A 90 4.44 -18.05 -2.28
N ARG A 91 5.60 -18.74 -2.42
CA ARG A 91 6.75 -18.49 -1.54
C ARG A 91 7.26 -17.05 -1.58
N ALA A 92 7.29 -16.42 -2.75
CA ALA A 92 7.71 -15.03 -2.87
C ALA A 92 6.71 -14.08 -2.22
N VAL A 93 5.42 -14.31 -2.41
CA VAL A 93 4.34 -13.51 -1.81
C VAL A 93 4.36 -13.63 -0.28
N THR A 94 4.41 -14.84 0.27
CA THR A 94 4.51 -15.05 1.73
C THR A 94 5.79 -14.42 2.30
N ALA A 95 6.93 -14.58 1.62
CA ALA A 95 8.18 -13.94 2.05
C ALA A 95 8.07 -12.40 2.08
N PHE A 96 7.41 -11.82 1.08
CA PHE A 96 7.11 -10.39 1.04
C PHE A 96 6.21 -9.99 2.22
N THR A 97 5.10 -10.70 2.48
CA THR A 97 4.17 -10.39 3.57
C THR A 97 4.84 -10.49 4.95
N VAL A 98 5.68 -11.52 5.17
CA VAL A 98 6.44 -11.66 6.42
C VAL A 98 7.39 -10.48 6.61
N ALA A 99 8.15 -10.11 5.60
CA ALA A 99 9.07 -8.97 5.65
C ALA A 99 8.33 -7.64 5.87
N HIS A 100 7.23 -7.44 5.15
CA HIS A 100 6.34 -6.30 5.31
C HIS A 100 5.81 -6.19 6.74
N SER A 101 5.36 -7.31 7.32
CA SER A 101 4.89 -7.38 8.70
C SER A 101 5.95 -6.94 9.72
N ILE A 102 7.20 -7.35 9.51
CA ILE A 102 8.32 -7.00 10.40
C ILE A 102 8.53 -5.48 10.40
N THR A 103 8.70 -4.88 9.22
CA THR A 103 8.98 -3.43 9.13
C THR A 103 7.77 -2.59 9.48
N LEU A 104 6.56 -3.03 9.14
CA LEU A 104 5.32 -2.39 9.58
C LEU A 104 5.21 -2.39 11.12
N ALA A 105 5.49 -3.51 11.78
CA ALA A 105 5.50 -3.57 13.25
C ALA A 105 6.56 -2.62 13.85
N LEU A 106 7.78 -2.59 13.30
CA LEU A 106 8.84 -1.71 13.76
C LEU A 106 8.48 -0.23 13.63
N THR A 107 7.84 0.15 12.53
CA THR A 107 7.41 1.55 12.31
C THR A 107 6.23 1.95 13.21
N VAL A 108 5.24 1.08 13.38
CA VAL A 108 4.09 1.33 14.28
C VAL A 108 4.52 1.41 15.74
N LEU A 109 5.50 0.59 16.15
CA LEU A 109 6.10 0.66 17.49
C LEU A 109 7.03 1.86 17.68
N GLY A 110 7.29 2.64 16.61
CA GLY A 110 8.17 3.80 16.65
C GLY A 110 9.66 3.47 16.71
N ALA A 111 10.04 2.20 16.54
CA ALA A 111 11.44 1.76 16.54
C ALA A 111 12.20 2.22 15.29
N VAL A 112 11.47 2.40 14.17
CA VAL A 112 12.03 2.92 12.91
C VAL A 112 11.17 4.09 12.45
N ARG A 113 11.81 5.21 12.12
CA ARG A 113 11.17 6.41 11.56
C ARG A 113 12.01 6.89 10.39
N LEU A 114 11.43 6.81 9.19
CA LEU A 114 12.08 7.27 7.97
C LEU A 114 11.19 8.31 7.28
N PRO A 115 11.79 9.30 6.60
CA PRO A 115 11.03 10.23 5.78
C PRO A 115 10.25 9.46 4.69
N PRO A 116 8.97 9.79 4.44
CA PRO A 116 8.15 9.05 3.45
C PRO A 116 8.73 9.08 2.04
N ALA A 117 9.17 10.24 1.58
CA ALA A 117 9.58 10.44 0.19
C ALA A 117 10.72 9.50 -0.28
N PRO A 118 11.86 9.31 0.43
CA PRO A 118 12.86 8.34 0.02
C PRO A 118 12.37 6.89 0.09
N VAL A 119 11.51 6.55 1.06
CA VAL A 119 10.94 5.20 1.16
C VAL A 119 10.04 4.92 -0.05
N GLU A 120 9.17 5.83 -0.39
CA GLU A 120 8.29 5.71 -1.56
C GLU A 120 9.06 5.63 -2.88
N ALA A 121 10.15 6.40 -3.02
CA ALA A 121 11.03 6.28 -4.18
C ALA A 121 11.70 4.90 -4.26
N ALA A 122 12.14 4.35 -3.12
CA ALA A 122 12.72 3.01 -3.05
C ALA A 122 11.68 1.92 -3.38
N ILE A 123 10.42 2.09 -2.95
CA ILE A 123 9.30 1.20 -3.32
C ILE A 123 9.09 1.22 -4.83
N ALA A 124 8.97 2.39 -5.45
CA ALA A 124 8.83 2.49 -6.91
C ALA A 124 10.03 1.88 -7.65
N LEU A 125 11.25 2.08 -7.13
CA LEU A 125 12.46 1.49 -7.68
C LEU A 125 12.44 -0.04 -7.61
N SER A 126 11.87 -0.65 -6.57
CA SER A 126 11.72 -2.12 -6.47
C SER A 126 10.86 -2.69 -7.58
N VAL A 127 9.78 -2.00 -7.95
CA VAL A 127 8.91 -2.38 -9.09
C VAL A 127 9.65 -2.20 -10.43
N LEU A 128 10.46 -1.14 -10.56
CA LEU A 128 11.28 -0.92 -11.75
C LEU A 128 12.35 -2.01 -11.91
N PHE A 129 12.98 -2.45 -10.84
CA PHE A 129 13.91 -3.59 -10.86
C PHE A 129 13.23 -4.88 -11.31
N LEU A 130 12.01 -5.12 -10.84
CA LEU A 130 11.21 -6.28 -11.26
C LEU A 130 10.89 -6.22 -12.76
N ALA A 131 10.47 -5.08 -13.28
CA ALA A 131 10.21 -4.86 -14.71
C ALA A 131 11.46 -5.12 -15.57
N ARG A 132 12.61 -4.58 -15.14
CA ARG A 132 13.91 -4.84 -15.78
C ARG A 132 14.25 -6.33 -15.82
N GLU A 133 13.99 -7.04 -14.73
CA GLU A 133 14.30 -8.48 -14.65
C GLU A 133 13.43 -9.30 -15.60
N ILE A 134 12.16 -8.96 -15.78
CA ILE A 134 11.25 -9.62 -16.72
C ILE A 134 11.72 -9.46 -18.17
N LEU A 135 12.32 -8.30 -18.49
CA LEU A 135 12.82 -7.97 -19.83
C LEU A 135 14.19 -8.55 -20.15
N ARG A 136 14.93 -9.04 -19.13
CA ARG A 136 16.26 -9.60 -19.34
C ARG A 136 16.24 -10.87 -20.19
N PRO A 137 17.31 -11.09 -20.98
CA PRO A 137 17.55 -12.37 -21.62
C PRO A 137 17.67 -13.49 -20.59
N ARG A 138 17.15 -14.68 -20.90
CA ARG A 138 17.07 -15.81 -19.97
C ARG A 138 18.39 -16.50 -19.67
N ASP A 139 19.43 -16.22 -20.41
CA ASP A 139 20.81 -16.70 -20.23
C ASP A 139 21.53 -16.04 -19.04
N HIS A 140 21.05 -14.87 -18.58
CA HIS A 140 21.58 -14.20 -17.41
C HIS A 140 20.85 -14.62 -16.13
N THR A 141 21.55 -15.30 -15.23
CA THR A 141 21.00 -15.67 -13.92
C THR A 141 21.27 -14.57 -12.90
N THR A 142 20.21 -14.07 -12.26
CA THR A 142 20.25 -13.07 -11.20
C THR A 142 19.78 -13.65 -9.88
N LEU A 143 19.91 -12.88 -8.79
CA LEU A 143 19.34 -13.27 -7.50
C LEU A 143 17.81 -13.42 -7.60
N LEU A 144 17.15 -12.53 -8.33
CA LEU A 144 15.70 -12.52 -8.50
C LEU A 144 15.22 -13.76 -9.27
N SER A 145 15.99 -14.24 -10.27
CA SER A 145 15.65 -15.45 -11.01
C SER A 145 15.99 -16.75 -10.27
N ARG A 146 17.09 -16.74 -9.47
CA ARG A 146 17.53 -17.91 -8.71
C ARG A 146 16.81 -18.11 -7.40
N ARG A 147 16.57 -17.02 -6.65
CA ARG A 147 15.95 -17.02 -5.32
C ARG A 147 14.92 -15.88 -5.21
N PRO A 148 13.81 -15.96 -5.96
CA PRO A 148 12.82 -14.88 -6.03
C PRO A 148 12.23 -14.51 -4.66
N TRP A 149 12.13 -15.45 -3.74
CA TRP A 149 11.65 -15.21 -2.39
C TRP A 149 12.59 -14.30 -1.58
N VAL A 150 13.92 -14.36 -1.80
CA VAL A 150 14.89 -13.47 -1.11
C VAL A 150 14.69 -12.01 -1.57
N ALA A 151 14.55 -11.81 -2.88
CA ALA A 151 14.29 -10.47 -3.41
C ALA A 151 12.91 -9.94 -2.99
N ALA A 152 11.89 -10.80 -3.00
CA ALA A 152 10.56 -10.43 -2.51
C ALA A 152 10.59 -10.07 -1.02
N PHE A 153 11.35 -10.78 -0.20
CA PHE A 153 11.58 -10.44 1.20
C PHE A 153 12.21 -9.04 1.35
N ALA A 154 13.30 -8.76 0.62
CA ALA A 154 13.94 -7.45 0.66
C ALA A 154 12.98 -6.31 0.24
N PHE A 155 12.19 -6.53 -0.81
CA PHE A 155 11.18 -5.57 -1.25
C PHE A 155 10.03 -5.44 -0.23
N GLY A 156 9.60 -6.51 0.42
CA GLY A 156 8.63 -6.48 1.50
C GLY A 156 9.07 -5.61 2.68
N LEU A 157 10.37 -5.68 3.05
CA LEU A 157 10.94 -4.78 4.08
C LEU A 157 10.77 -3.30 3.70
N LEU A 158 11.04 -2.94 2.44
CA LEU A 158 10.88 -1.57 1.95
C LEU A 158 9.42 -1.13 1.97
N HIS A 159 8.51 -1.98 1.50
CA HIS A 159 7.09 -1.67 1.42
C HIS A 159 6.44 -1.48 2.80
N GLY A 160 6.83 -2.29 3.80
CA GLY A 160 6.32 -2.13 5.17
C GLY A 160 6.76 -0.83 5.84
N LEU A 161 7.90 -0.26 5.45
CA LEU A 161 8.34 1.07 5.92
C LEU A 161 7.48 2.21 5.36
N GLY A 162 6.90 2.04 4.15
CA GLY A 162 6.09 3.07 3.50
C GLY A 162 4.72 3.31 4.11
N PHE A 163 4.19 2.35 4.90
CA PHE A 163 2.84 2.44 5.47
C PHE A 163 2.81 3.00 6.90
N ALA A 164 3.92 3.50 7.43
CA ALA A 164 4.03 4.01 8.80
C ALA A 164 2.98 5.08 9.15
N GLY A 165 2.64 5.97 8.20
CA GLY A 165 1.64 7.03 8.40
C GLY A 165 0.19 6.51 8.43
N GLY A 166 -0.12 5.47 7.68
CA GLY A 166 -1.49 4.95 7.55
C GLY A 166 -2.02 4.30 8.83
N LEU A 167 -1.19 3.52 9.53
CA LEU A 167 -1.62 2.86 10.78
C LEU A 167 -1.50 3.75 12.01
N ALA A 168 -0.64 4.78 11.99
CA ALA A 168 -0.52 5.74 13.10
C ALA A 168 -1.82 6.53 13.37
N SER A 169 -2.67 6.69 12.36
CA SER A 169 -3.98 7.33 12.48
C SER A 169 -5.00 6.53 13.29
N PHE A 170 -4.78 5.23 13.50
CA PHE A 170 -5.74 4.36 14.19
C PHE A 170 -5.62 4.35 15.71
N HIS A 171 -4.83 5.21 16.36
CA HIS A 171 -4.72 5.37 17.83
C HIS A 171 -4.94 4.07 18.62
N LEU A 172 -4.29 2.99 18.18
CA LEU A 172 -4.45 1.66 18.78
C LEU A 172 -3.85 1.62 20.17
N ALA A 173 -4.63 1.17 21.15
CA ALA A 173 -4.08 0.75 22.43
C ALA A 173 -3.10 -0.40 22.19
N ARG A 174 -1.97 -0.40 22.90
CA ARG A 174 -0.90 -1.42 22.74
C ARG A 174 -1.41 -2.86 22.84
N GLU A 175 -2.48 -3.07 23.63
CA GLU A 175 -3.10 -4.38 23.86
C GLU A 175 -3.77 -4.99 22.63
N GLY A 176 -4.25 -4.19 21.66
CA GLY A 176 -4.86 -4.66 20.42
C GLY A 176 -3.93 -4.71 19.20
N LEU A 177 -2.71 -4.16 19.33
CA LEU A 177 -1.81 -3.95 18.20
C LEU A 177 -1.40 -5.26 17.50
N ALA A 178 -1.09 -6.31 18.26
CA ALA A 178 -0.69 -7.59 17.70
C ALA A 178 -1.80 -8.22 16.85
N LEU A 179 -3.06 -8.17 17.33
CA LEU A 179 -4.23 -8.67 16.58
C LEU A 179 -4.53 -7.82 15.35
N ALA A 180 -4.35 -6.51 15.45
CA ALA A 180 -4.52 -5.59 14.32
C ALA A 180 -3.48 -5.85 13.22
N LEU A 181 -2.20 -5.98 13.59
CA LEU A 181 -1.12 -6.32 12.66
C LEU A 181 -1.32 -7.69 12.02
N LEU A 182 -1.72 -8.69 12.82
CA LEU A 182 -2.04 -10.02 12.31
C LEU A 182 -3.20 -9.96 11.31
N GLY A 183 -4.32 -9.34 11.67
CA GLY A 183 -5.47 -9.19 10.79
C GLY A 183 -5.08 -8.49 9.48
N PHE A 184 -4.38 -7.38 9.58
CA PHE A 184 -3.94 -6.59 8.42
C PHE A 184 -3.08 -7.42 7.46
N ASN A 185 -2.05 -8.11 7.96
CA ASN A 185 -1.16 -8.89 7.11
C ASN A 185 -1.84 -10.14 6.53
N LEU A 186 -2.77 -10.78 7.26
CA LEU A 186 -3.59 -11.85 6.70
C LEU A 186 -4.50 -11.34 5.58
N GLY A 187 -5.09 -10.16 5.72
CA GLY A 187 -5.88 -9.50 4.68
C GLY A 187 -5.06 -9.16 3.44
N LEU A 188 -3.88 -8.61 3.66
CA LEU A 188 -2.91 -8.32 2.60
C LEU A 188 -2.56 -9.59 1.81
N GLU A 189 -2.16 -10.68 2.49
CA GLU A 189 -1.78 -11.94 1.85
C GLU A 189 -2.95 -12.60 1.12
N ALA A 190 -4.13 -12.61 1.73
CA ALA A 190 -5.34 -13.14 1.09
C ALA A 190 -5.68 -12.39 -0.20
N ALA A 191 -5.57 -11.05 -0.19
CA ALA A 191 -5.81 -10.23 -1.36
C ALA A 191 -4.74 -10.44 -2.45
N GLN A 192 -3.46 -10.64 -2.07
CA GLN A 192 -2.39 -10.99 -3.01
C GLN A 192 -2.65 -12.31 -3.72
N LEU A 193 -3.01 -13.34 -2.95
CA LEU A 193 -3.35 -14.66 -3.50
C LEU A 193 -4.61 -14.59 -4.36
N GLY A 194 -5.62 -13.82 -3.94
CA GLY A 194 -6.83 -13.56 -4.72
C GLY A 194 -6.52 -12.89 -6.05
N LEU A 195 -5.67 -11.85 -6.05
CA LEU A 195 -5.22 -11.17 -7.27
C LEU A 195 -4.49 -12.12 -8.22
N ILE A 196 -3.63 -12.99 -7.70
CA ILE A 196 -2.93 -13.99 -8.50
C ILE A 196 -3.94 -14.97 -9.13
N LEU A 197 -4.92 -15.45 -8.36
CA LEU A 197 -5.94 -16.38 -8.88
C LEU A 197 -6.77 -15.72 -9.97
N VAL A 198 -7.21 -14.48 -9.77
CA VAL A 198 -7.96 -13.71 -10.78
C VAL A 198 -7.09 -13.50 -12.04
N ALA A 199 -5.87 -13.07 -11.89
CA ALA A 199 -4.96 -12.86 -13.02
C ALA A 199 -4.71 -14.16 -13.81
N LEU A 200 -4.54 -15.29 -13.11
CA LEU A 200 -4.39 -16.60 -13.76
C LEU A 200 -5.69 -17.06 -14.45
N ALA A 201 -6.84 -16.82 -13.83
CA ALA A 201 -8.15 -17.15 -14.42
C ALA A 201 -8.39 -16.36 -15.72
N VAL A 202 -7.99 -15.11 -15.77
CA VAL A 202 -8.06 -14.24 -16.96
C VAL A 202 -7.00 -14.62 -18.01
N ALA A 203 -5.77 -14.86 -17.58
CA ALA A 203 -4.66 -15.14 -18.48
C ALA A 203 -4.81 -16.47 -19.23
N ARG A 204 -5.40 -17.51 -18.59
CA ARG A 204 -5.56 -18.84 -19.20
C ARG A 204 -6.42 -18.85 -20.47
N PRO A 205 -7.66 -18.32 -20.50
CA PRO A 205 -8.47 -18.27 -21.72
C PRO A 205 -7.85 -17.36 -22.79
N LEU A 206 -7.31 -16.19 -22.40
CA LEU A 206 -6.59 -15.32 -23.35
C LEU A 206 -5.40 -16.03 -24.01
N ALA A 207 -4.70 -16.87 -23.24
CA ALA A 207 -3.61 -17.66 -23.78
C ALA A 207 -4.06 -18.70 -24.82
N ARG A 208 -5.26 -19.24 -24.67
CA ARG A 208 -5.85 -20.20 -25.62
C ARG A 208 -6.39 -19.54 -26.89
N LEU A 209 -6.95 -18.31 -26.77
CA LEU A 209 -7.42 -17.55 -27.94
C LEU A 209 -6.27 -17.03 -28.82
N ALA A 210 -5.11 -16.75 -28.25
CA ALA A 210 -3.97 -16.23 -28.99
C ALA A 210 -3.16 -17.37 -29.64
N LEU A 211 -3.64 -17.88 -30.76
CA LEU A 211 -3.02 -18.99 -31.53
C LEU A 211 -1.61 -18.67 -32.07
N ARG A 212 -1.24 -17.40 -32.21
CA ARG A 212 0.11 -16.93 -32.51
C ARG A 212 0.40 -15.69 -31.67
N LYS A 213 1.17 -15.85 -30.59
CA LYS A 213 1.61 -14.71 -29.78
C LYS A 213 2.86 -14.09 -30.40
N PRO A 214 2.80 -12.89 -30.98
CA PRO A 214 4.01 -12.18 -31.35
C PRO A 214 4.85 -11.90 -30.10
N ALA A 215 6.17 -11.86 -30.23
CA ALA A 215 7.11 -11.73 -29.10
C ALA A 215 6.84 -10.48 -28.22
N TRP A 216 6.22 -9.43 -28.77
CA TRP A 216 5.88 -8.20 -28.05
C TRP A 216 4.79 -8.38 -27.00
N THR A 217 3.87 -9.38 -27.15
CA THR A 217 2.78 -9.60 -26.18
C THR A 217 3.28 -9.97 -24.78
N LEU A 218 4.48 -10.56 -24.69
CA LEU A 218 5.14 -10.84 -23.42
C LEU A 218 5.97 -9.66 -22.90
N ARG A 219 6.42 -8.80 -23.80
CA ARG A 219 7.25 -7.64 -23.44
C ARG A 219 6.43 -6.39 -23.13
N ALA A 220 5.29 -6.20 -23.80
CA ALA A 220 4.44 -5.03 -23.59
C ALA A 220 4.02 -4.84 -22.13
N PRO A 221 3.50 -5.85 -21.39
CA PRO A 221 3.18 -5.69 -19.98
C PRO A 221 4.38 -5.32 -19.12
N ALA A 222 5.56 -5.84 -19.42
CA ALA A 222 6.78 -5.53 -18.67
C ALA A 222 7.28 -4.10 -18.96
N TYR A 223 7.15 -3.61 -20.20
CA TYR A 223 7.45 -2.22 -20.54
C TYR A 223 6.46 -1.26 -19.90
N SER A 224 5.15 -1.58 -19.89
CA SER A 224 4.13 -0.77 -19.21
C SER A 224 4.39 -0.69 -17.71
N LEU A 225 4.73 -1.82 -17.08
CA LEU A 225 5.13 -1.89 -15.67
C LEU A 225 6.35 -1.00 -15.40
N GLY A 226 7.39 -1.12 -16.24
CA GLY A 226 8.62 -0.35 -16.12
C GLY A 226 8.40 1.15 -16.33
N ALA A 227 7.58 1.54 -17.29
CA ALA A 227 7.26 2.94 -17.55
C ALA A 227 6.49 3.58 -16.37
N ALA A 228 5.48 2.89 -15.84
CA ALA A 228 4.74 3.36 -14.66
C ALA A 228 5.66 3.48 -13.44
N ALA A 229 6.49 2.49 -13.18
CA ALA A 229 7.43 2.51 -12.07
C ALA A 229 8.50 3.61 -12.23
N ALA A 230 9.03 3.81 -13.43
CA ALA A 230 9.98 4.88 -13.72
C ALA A 230 9.34 6.27 -13.51
N PHE A 231 8.13 6.47 -14.00
CA PHE A 231 7.37 7.71 -13.77
C PHE A 231 7.25 8.00 -12.26
N TRP A 232 6.88 7.02 -11.44
CA TRP A 232 6.77 7.20 -9.99
C TRP A 232 8.11 7.44 -9.31
N VAL A 233 9.18 6.80 -9.74
CA VAL A 233 10.53 7.10 -9.22
C VAL A 233 10.86 8.58 -9.45
N PHE A 234 10.68 9.08 -10.68
CA PHE A 234 10.95 10.48 -11.01
C PHE A 234 10.04 11.44 -10.21
N GLN A 235 8.76 11.14 -10.12
CA GLN A 235 7.80 11.95 -9.37
C GLN A 235 8.18 12.05 -7.88
N ARG A 236 8.52 10.91 -7.25
CA ARG A 236 8.86 10.85 -5.83
C ARG A 236 10.22 11.46 -5.54
N VAL A 237 11.20 11.28 -6.44
CA VAL A 237 12.50 11.94 -6.32
C VAL A 237 12.38 13.45 -6.52
N ALA A 238 11.57 13.92 -7.48
CA ALA A 238 11.31 15.35 -7.67
C ALA A 238 10.68 15.99 -6.42
N ALA A 239 9.84 15.25 -5.69
CA ALA A 239 9.23 15.74 -4.44
C ALA A 239 10.25 16.02 -3.33
N PHE A 240 11.48 15.45 -3.38
CA PHE A 240 12.55 15.78 -2.43
C PHE A 240 13.03 17.23 -2.51
N TRP A 241 12.89 17.85 -3.68
CA TRP A 241 13.36 19.21 -3.95
C TRP A 241 12.25 20.25 -3.77
N SER A 242 11.01 19.81 -3.58
CA SER A 242 9.84 20.67 -3.40
C SER A 242 9.35 20.74 -1.94
N SER A 243 9.96 20.01 -1.04
CA SER A 243 9.72 20.03 0.41
C SER A 243 10.80 20.79 1.13
#